data_0a85576949f1101e97a2082a0db12af8
#
_entry.id   0a85576949f1101e97a2082a0db12af8
#
_cell.length_a   1.000
_cell.length_b   1.000
_cell.length_c   1.000
_cell.angle_alpha   90.00
_cell.angle_beta   90.00
_cell.angle_gamma   90.00
#
_symmetry.space_group_name_H-M   'P 1'
#
loop_
_entity.id
_entity.type
_entity.pdbx_description
1 polymer ?
#
loop_
_entity_poly.entity_id
_entity_poly.type
_entity_poly.pdbx_seq_one_letter_code
_entity_poly.pdbx_strand_id
1 'polypeptide(L)'
;SVLTIDATKLSEDFDANQMISVSVTGGSGSYEYQLDGGNWQLSSVFEYVIGCQEHTFKVRDVIDVCNTQPEATLTILEFPKFFTPNGDGYNDTWNIKCLRDDPTALISIFDRFGKLLFQFKPSQNAWNGVFNGLMLPATDYWFVVNYLKSNDVQTEFRSHFSLRH
;
A
#
# COMPACT_ATOMS: atom_id res chain seq x y z
N SER A 1 -17.90 27.38 -11.69
CA SER A 1 -17.18 27.31 -10.42
C SER A 1 -15.94 26.43 -10.57
N VAL A 2 -14.96 26.69 -9.73
CA VAL A 2 -13.70 25.94 -9.74
C VAL A 2 -13.95 24.54 -9.21
N LEU A 3 -13.38 23.53 -9.89
CA LEU A 3 -13.38 22.15 -9.39
C LEU A 3 -12.36 21.99 -8.28
N THR A 4 -12.78 21.32 -7.22
CA THR A 4 -11.87 20.80 -6.19
C THR A 4 -12.15 19.33 -5.96
N ILE A 5 -11.12 18.56 -5.66
CA ILE A 5 -11.27 17.12 -5.45
C ILE A 5 -10.54 16.66 -4.19
N ASP A 6 -10.98 15.52 -3.70
CA ASP A 6 -10.38 14.83 -2.57
C ASP A 6 -10.43 13.32 -2.82
N ALA A 7 -9.32 12.63 -2.57
CA ALA A 7 -9.23 11.18 -2.71
C ALA A 7 -9.27 10.54 -1.31
N THR A 8 -10.20 9.62 -1.10
CA THR A 8 -10.42 8.97 0.19
C THR A 8 -10.37 7.46 0.05
N LYS A 9 -9.62 6.82 0.91
CA LYS A 9 -9.57 5.36 0.98
C LYS A 9 -10.85 4.81 1.63
N LEU A 10 -11.54 3.92 0.92
CA LEU A 10 -12.75 3.23 1.41
C LEU A 10 -12.42 1.91 2.13
N SER A 11 -11.26 1.33 1.84
CA SER A 11 -10.79 0.07 2.41
C SER A 11 -9.94 0.30 3.67
N GLU A 12 -9.72 -0.76 4.45
CA GLU A 12 -8.78 -0.73 5.55
C GLU A 12 -7.34 -0.86 5.03
N ASP A 13 -6.37 -0.45 5.85
CA ASP A 13 -4.96 -0.63 5.52
C ASP A 13 -4.66 -2.12 5.27
N PHE A 14 -3.87 -2.39 4.24
CA PHE A 14 -3.45 -3.74 3.83
C PHE A 14 -4.54 -4.65 3.27
N ASP A 15 -5.76 -4.15 3.05
CA ASP A 15 -6.79 -4.95 2.38
C ASP A 15 -6.35 -5.39 0.99
N ALA A 16 -6.76 -6.60 0.58
CA ALA A 16 -6.42 -7.15 -0.73
C ALA A 16 -7.02 -6.36 -1.89
N ASN A 17 -8.23 -5.82 -1.71
CA ASN A 17 -8.86 -4.91 -2.66
C ASN A 17 -8.84 -3.50 -2.10
N GLN A 18 -7.85 -2.72 -2.51
CA GLN A 18 -7.78 -1.31 -2.11
C GLN A 18 -8.70 -0.47 -2.97
N MET A 19 -9.67 0.15 -2.33
CA MET A 19 -10.71 0.95 -2.98
C MET A 19 -10.55 2.42 -2.59
N ILE A 20 -10.53 3.29 -3.60
CA ILE A 20 -10.38 4.73 -3.44
C ILE A 20 -11.58 5.43 -4.06
N SER A 21 -12.19 6.35 -3.34
CA SER A 21 -13.26 7.20 -3.82
C SER A 21 -12.75 8.62 -4.04
N VAL A 22 -13.10 9.20 -5.18
CA VAL A 22 -12.80 10.59 -5.49
C VAL A 22 -14.07 11.42 -5.34
N SER A 23 -14.04 12.39 -4.45
CA SER A 23 -15.15 13.34 -4.27
C SER A 23 -14.84 14.65 -4.97
N VAL A 24 -15.84 15.27 -5.56
CA VAL A 24 -15.71 16.50 -6.36
C VAL A 24 -16.68 17.56 -5.84
N THR A 25 -16.21 18.80 -5.77
CA THR A 25 -17.06 19.95 -5.50
C THR A 25 -16.86 20.99 -6.61
N GLY A 26 -17.92 21.69 -6.95
CA GLY A 26 -17.92 22.68 -8.03
C GLY A 26 -18.26 22.08 -9.40
N GLY A 27 -18.14 22.90 -10.44
CA GLY A 27 -18.39 22.49 -11.82
C GLY A 27 -19.85 22.25 -12.16
N SER A 28 -20.07 21.50 -13.25
CA SER A 28 -21.41 21.26 -13.81
C SER A 28 -22.19 20.13 -13.10
N GLY A 29 -21.49 19.27 -12.38
CA GLY A 29 -22.07 18.07 -11.77
C GLY A 29 -21.90 16.80 -12.61
N SER A 30 -21.32 16.90 -13.78
CA SER A 30 -21.04 15.76 -14.67
C SER A 30 -19.54 15.61 -14.86
N TYR A 31 -18.98 14.50 -14.34
CA TYR A 31 -17.54 14.33 -14.28
C TYR A 31 -17.08 12.99 -14.85
N GLU A 32 -15.84 12.96 -15.26
CA GLU A 32 -15.07 11.74 -15.51
C GLU A 32 -13.82 11.74 -14.64
N TYR A 33 -13.36 10.55 -14.31
CA TYR A 33 -12.29 10.32 -13.33
C TYR A 33 -11.17 9.51 -13.96
N GLN A 34 -9.93 9.82 -13.59
CA GLN A 34 -8.74 9.16 -14.13
C GLN A 34 -7.77 8.80 -13.00
N LEU A 35 -7.16 7.62 -13.10
CA LEU A 35 -6.10 7.15 -12.23
C LEU A 35 -4.80 7.03 -13.03
N ASP A 36 -3.74 7.71 -12.57
CA ASP A 36 -2.37 7.61 -13.09
C ASP A 36 -2.25 7.78 -14.62
N GLY A 37 -3.02 8.68 -15.19
CA GLY A 37 -2.98 8.93 -16.62
C GLY A 37 -3.60 7.86 -17.50
N GLY A 38 -4.31 6.90 -16.91
CA GLY A 38 -5.02 5.83 -17.62
C GLY A 38 -6.31 6.32 -18.30
N ASN A 39 -7.22 5.38 -18.53
CA ASN A 39 -8.50 5.70 -19.15
C ASN A 39 -9.39 6.52 -18.22
N TRP A 40 -10.14 7.44 -18.81
CA TRP A 40 -11.20 8.16 -18.10
C TRP A 40 -12.41 7.24 -17.90
N GLN A 41 -13.03 7.34 -16.74
CA GLN A 41 -14.21 6.54 -16.39
C GLN A 41 -15.28 7.39 -15.72
N LEU A 42 -16.53 6.90 -15.76
CA LEU A 42 -17.65 7.58 -15.12
C LEU A 42 -17.70 7.33 -13.62
N SER A 43 -17.25 6.18 -13.16
CA SER A 43 -17.26 5.86 -11.74
C SER A 43 -16.22 6.66 -10.98
N SER A 44 -16.60 7.20 -9.82
CA SER A 44 -15.70 7.89 -8.89
C SER A 44 -14.89 6.93 -8.01
N VAL A 45 -15.12 5.62 -8.13
CA VAL A 45 -14.46 4.61 -7.30
C VAL A 45 -13.49 3.81 -8.15
N PHE A 46 -12.26 3.68 -7.66
CA PHE A 46 -11.22 2.83 -8.23
C PHE A 46 -10.98 1.66 -7.29
N GLU A 47 -10.93 0.44 -7.85
CA GLU A 47 -10.70 -0.79 -7.12
C GLU A 47 -9.35 -1.40 -7.47
N TYR A 48 -8.86 -2.28 -6.60
CA TYR A 48 -7.58 -2.98 -6.76
C TYR A 48 -6.41 -2.04 -7.04
N VAL A 49 -6.41 -0.90 -6.37
CA VAL A 49 -5.35 0.09 -6.50
C VAL A 49 -4.07 -0.47 -5.86
N ILE A 50 -2.97 -0.44 -6.61
CA ILE A 50 -1.70 -1.04 -6.18
C ILE A 50 -1.12 -0.26 -4.99
N GLY A 51 -0.65 -0.98 -3.97
CA GLY A 51 -0.04 -0.38 -2.79
C GLY A 51 1.43 -0.05 -2.95
N CYS A 52 1.95 0.66 -1.95
CA CYS A 52 3.35 1.07 -1.85
C CYS A 52 3.87 1.93 -2.99
N GLN A 53 2.99 2.65 -3.64
CA GLN A 53 3.35 3.70 -4.60
C GLN A 53 2.33 4.82 -4.54
N GLU A 54 2.77 6.03 -4.91
CA GLU A 54 1.89 7.18 -4.98
C GLU A 54 1.04 7.12 -6.24
N HIS A 55 -0.25 7.36 -6.09
CA HIS A 55 -1.20 7.44 -7.19
C HIS A 55 -1.73 8.85 -7.34
N THR A 56 -1.99 9.25 -8.59
CA THR A 56 -2.56 10.55 -8.95
C THR A 56 -3.95 10.33 -9.52
N PHE A 57 -4.93 10.98 -8.89
CA PHE A 57 -6.33 10.95 -9.32
C PHE A 57 -6.66 12.30 -9.94
N LYS A 58 -7.29 12.27 -11.11
CA LYS A 58 -7.74 13.46 -11.83
C LYS A 58 -9.23 13.41 -12.07
N VAL A 59 -9.83 14.58 -12.16
CA VAL A 59 -11.24 14.76 -12.54
C VAL A 59 -11.31 15.79 -13.66
N ARG A 60 -12.22 15.58 -14.61
CA ARG A 60 -12.58 16.59 -15.61
C ARG A 60 -14.09 16.76 -15.66
N ASP A 61 -14.51 17.98 -15.92
CA ASP A 61 -15.91 18.32 -16.16
C ASP A 61 -16.21 18.03 -17.63
N VAL A 62 -17.20 17.16 -17.91
CA VAL A 62 -17.51 16.75 -19.29
C VAL A 62 -18.41 17.76 -20.01
N ILE A 63 -19.04 18.69 -19.28
CA ILE A 63 -19.88 19.75 -19.84
C ILE A 63 -19.09 21.05 -19.94
N ASP A 64 -18.45 21.46 -18.85
CA ASP A 64 -17.59 22.64 -18.82
C ASP A 64 -16.14 22.21 -19.04
N VAL A 65 -15.80 21.93 -20.30
CA VAL A 65 -14.47 21.43 -20.69
C VAL A 65 -13.35 22.46 -20.48
N CYS A 66 -13.70 23.73 -20.27
CA CYS A 66 -12.72 24.77 -19.95
C CYS A 66 -12.33 24.81 -18.49
N ASN A 67 -13.00 24.03 -17.63
CA ASN A 67 -12.66 23.94 -16.22
C ASN A 67 -11.28 23.27 -16.06
N THR A 68 -10.60 23.62 -14.97
CA THR A 68 -9.33 22.98 -14.63
C THR A 68 -9.54 21.51 -14.35
N GLN A 69 -8.49 20.72 -14.50
CA GLN A 69 -8.47 19.30 -14.15
C GLN A 69 -7.66 19.12 -12.86
N PRO A 70 -8.30 19.23 -11.70
CA PRO A 70 -7.57 19.11 -10.43
C PRO A 70 -7.06 17.71 -10.21
N GLU A 71 -6.00 17.62 -9.41
CA GLU A 71 -5.34 16.36 -9.05
C GLU A 71 -5.37 16.18 -7.53
N ALA A 72 -5.46 14.93 -7.11
CA ALA A 72 -5.21 14.52 -5.72
C ALA A 72 -4.28 13.32 -5.74
N THR A 73 -3.41 13.22 -4.75
CA THR A 73 -2.48 12.10 -4.63
C THR A 73 -2.78 11.30 -3.37
N LEU A 74 -2.50 10.00 -3.42
CA LEU A 74 -2.70 9.09 -2.30
C LEU A 74 -1.74 7.91 -2.42
N THR A 75 -1.16 7.50 -1.29
CA THR A 75 -0.38 6.27 -1.17
C THR A 75 -1.09 5.33 -0.23
N ILE A 76 -1.21 4.06 -0.62
CA ILE A 76 -1.87 3.03 0.18
C ILE A 76 -0.88 1.96 0.60
N LEU A 77 -1.18 1.26 1.70
CA LEU A 77 -0.29 0.27 2.29
C LEU A 77 -0.58 -1.12 1.72
N GLU A 78 0.49 -1.84 1.39
CA GLU A 78 0.45 -3.22 0.92
C GLU A 78 1.67 -3.95 1.46
N PHE A 79 1.56 -5.26 1.66
CA PHE A 79 2.70 -6.10 2.00
C PHE A 79 2.89 -7.19 0.96
N PRO A 80 4.15 -7.64 0.70
CA PRO A 80 4.39 -8.74 -0.22
C PRO A 80 3.84 -10.04 0.31
N LYS A 81 3.12 -10.79 -0.53
CA LYS A 81 2.51 -12.07 -0.14
C LYS A 81 3.53 -13.20 -0.10
N PHE A 82 4.66 -13.05 -0.78
CA PHE A 82 5.74 -14.03 -0.78
C PHE A 82 7.07 -13.36 -1.11
N PHE A 83 8.17 -14.07 -0.85
CA PHE A 83 9.49 -13.71 -1.32
C PHE A 83 10.30 -14.98 -1.62
N THR A 84 11.36 -14.82 -2.42
CA THR A 84 12.16 -15.93 -2.96
C THR A 84 13.65 -15.64 -2.73
N PRO A 85 14.19 -15.97 -1.55
CA PRO A 85 15.58 -15.66 -1.22
C PRO A 85 16.57 -16.63 -1.89
N ASN A 86 16.70 -16.52 -3.22
CA ASN A 86 17.56 -17.38 -4.04
C ASN A 86 18.81 -16.67 -4.57
N GLY A 87 19.02 -15.40 -4.22
CA GLY A 87 20.20 -14.64 -4.60
C GLY A 87 20.18 -14.09 -6.03
N ASP A 88 19.02 -14.08 -6.69
CA ASP A 88 18.90 -13.59 -8.07
C ASP A 88 18.72 -12.07 -8.18
N GLY A 89 18.64 -11.36 -7.04
CA GLY A 89 18.43 -9.91 -6.99
C GLY A 89 16.95 -9.49 -7.00
N TYR A 90 16.04 -10.43 -7.10
CA TYR A 90 14.59 -10.15 -7.13
C TYR A 90 13.89 -10.87 -5.98
N ASN A 91 13.13 -10.11 -5.17
CA ASN A 91 12.36 -10.66 -4.05
C ASN A 91 13.19 -11.52 -3.09
N ASP A 92 14.46 -11.18 -2.92
CA ASP A 92 15.39 -11.91 -2.04
C ASP A 92 15.16 -11.62 -0.56
N THR A 93 14.48 -10.53 -0.27
CA THR A 93 14.16 -10.11 1.08
C THR A 93 12.70 -9.72 1.19
N TRP A 94 12.18 -9.77 2.42
CA TRP A 94 10.82 -9.36 2.73
C TRP A 94 10.82 -8.11 3.59
N ASN A 95 10.04 -7.12 3.16
CA ASN A 95 9.85 -5.86 3.87
C ASN A 95 8.51 -5.24 3.44
N ILE A 96 8.01 -4.30 4.21
CA ILE A 96 6.88 -3.45 3.84
C ILE A 96 7.47 -2.11 3.41
N LYS A 97 7.69 -1.97 2.10
CA LYS A 97 8.45 -0.85 1.54
C LYS A 97 7.83 0.52 1.79
N CYS A 98 6.51 0.59 1.81
CA CYS A 98 5.82 1.87 2.03
C CYS A 98 5.88 2.35 3.49
N LEU A 99 6.45 1.57 4.40
CA LEU A 99 6.70 2.00 5.78
C LEU A 99 8.13 2.46 6.01
N ARG A 100 8.96 2.54 4.98
CA ARG A 100 10.36 2.96 5.12
C ARG A 100 10.51 4.38 5.65
N ASP A 101 9.56 5.25 5.39
CA ASP A 101 9.58 6.64 5.83
C ASP A 101 8.97 6.84 7.22
N ASP A 102 8.45 5.79 7.83
CA ASP A 102 7.93 5.81 9.20
C ASP A 102 9.01 5.33 10.16
N PRO A 103 9.67 6.22 10.89
CA PRO A 103 10.72 5.83 11.82
C PRO A 103 10.21 5.04 13.02
N THR A 104 8.89 5.06 13.28
CA THR A 104 8.26 4.32 14.37
C THR A 104 7.88 2.90 13.99
N ALA A 105 7.89 2.57 12.69
CA ALA A 105 7.46 1.26 12.22
C ALA A 105 8.41 0.17 12.69
N LEU A 106 7.84 -0.92 13.19
CA LEU A 106 8.58 -2.09 13.68
C LEU A 106 7.86 -3.35 13.22
N ILE A 107 8.60 -4.24 12.55
CA ILE A 107 8.09 -5.51 12.07
C ILE A 107 8.72 -6.64 12.88
N SER A 108 7.88 -7.55 13.36
CA SER A 108 8.30 -8.77 14.04
C SER A 108 7.83 -9.97 13.24
N ILE A 109 8.71 -10.92 12.95
CA ILE A 109 8.44 -12.11 12.16
C ILE A 109 8.50 -13.34 13.05
N PHE A 110 7.51 -14.23 12.90
CA PHE A 110 7.32 -15.42 13.72
C PHE A 110 7.15 -16.66 12.85
N ASP A 111 7.52 -17.81 13.40
CA ASP A 111 7.13 -19.08 12.80
C ASP A 111 5.67 -19.44 13.17
N ARG A 112 5.17 -20.57 12.65
CA ARG A 112 3.80 -21.03 12.90
C ARG A 112 3.52 -21.37 14.37
N PHE A 113 4.56 -21.52 15.18
CA PHE A 113 4.44 -21.81 16.62
C PHE A 113 4.50 -20.54 17.47
N GLY A 114 4.65 -19.38 16.85
CA GLY A 114 4.73 -18.11 17.55
C GLY A 114 6.12 -17.74 18.04
N LYS A 115 7.16 -18.46 17.58
CA LYS A 115 8.54 -18.16 17.94
C LYS A 115 9.02 -16.96 17.13
N LEU A 116 9.56 -15.93 17.81
CA LEU A 116 10.13 -14.76 17.18
C LEU A 116 11.42 -15.14 16.43
N LEU A 117 11.45 -14.87 15.14
CA LEU A 117 12.58 -15.17 14.26
C LEU A 117 13.43 -13.95 13.94
N PHE A 118 12.80 -12.81 13.75
CA PHE A 118 13.47 -11.58 13.37
C PHE A 118 12.60 -10.37 13.72
N GLN A 119 13.26 -9.28 14.08
CA GLN A 119 12.58 -8.02 14.34
C GLN A 119 13.40 -6.90 13.72
N PHE A 120 12.76 -6.00 12.98
CA PHE A 120 13.48 -4.95 12.27
C PHE A 120 12.59 -3.74 11.99
N LYS A 121 13.26 -2.61 11.72
CA LYS A 121 12.58 -1.40 11.23
C LYS A 121 12.62 -1.38 9.69
N PRO A 122 11.49 -1.16 9.01
CA PRO A 122 11.45 -1.11 7.54
C PRO A 122 12.44 -0.11 6.92
N SER A 123 12.74 0.98 7.62
CA SER A 123 13.69 2.01 7.17
C SER A 123 15.14 1.55 7.20
N GLN A 124 15.47 0.49 7.92
CA GLN A 124 16.87 0.10 8.19
C GLN A 124 17.23 -1.28 7.68
N ASN A 125 16.27 -2.18 7.51
CA ASN A 125 16.56 -3.58 7.22
C ASN A 125 15.40 -4.27 6.48
N ALA A 126 15.61 -5.55 6.16
CA ALA A 126 14.65 -6.47 5.57
C ALA A 126 15.02 -7.88 5.99
N TRP A 127 14.06 -8.81 5.98
CA TRP A 127 14.34 -10.20 6.37
C TRP A 127 14.73 -11.03 5.15
N ASN A 128 15.79 -11.80 5.28
CA ASN A 128 16.33 -12.65 4.20
C ASN A 128 15.97 -14.14 4.33
N GLY A 129 15.09 -14.49 5.28
CA GLY A 129 14.68 -15.89 5.49
C GLY A 129 15.64 -16.71 6.33
N VAL A 130 16.62 -16.08 6.96
CA VAL A 130 17.65 -16.77 7.76
C VAL A 130 17.35 -16.61 9.24
N PHE A 131 17.56 -17.68 10.00
CA PHE A 131 17.53 -17.69 11.46
C PHE A 131 18.69 -18.51 11.99
N ASN A 132 19.47 -17.92 12.91
CA ASN A 132 20.68 -18.54 13.46
C ASN A 132 21.66 -19.05 12.38
N GLY A 133 21.80 -18.29 11.30
CA GLY A 133 22.73 -18.61 10.21
C GLY A 133 22.23 -19.65 9.23
N LEU A 134 21.01 -20.16 9.39
CA LEU A 134 20.43 -21.18 8.51
C LEU A 134 19.20 -20.63 7.77
N MET A 135 19.12 -20.93 6.47
CA MET A 135 17.95 -20.66 5.65
C MET A 135 16.77 -21.48 6.16
N LEU A 136 15.65 -20.84 6.41
CA LEU A 136 14.45 -21.49 6.89
C LEU A 136 13.67 -22.17 5.77
N PRO A 137 12.79 -23.14 6.11
CA PRO A 137 11.99 -23.87 5.12
C PRO A 137 11.06 -22.97 4.32
N ALA A 138 10.74 -23.39 3.08
CA ALA A 138 9.69 -22.79 2.27
C ALA A 138 8.32 -23.13 2.86
N THR A 139 7.73 -22.17 3.53
CA THR A 139 6.41 -22.28 4.19
C THR A 139 5.93 -20.88 4.52
N ASP A 140 4.79 -20.80 5.19
CA ASP A 140 4.26 -19.52 5.66
C ASP A 140 4.94 -19.08 6.96
N TYR A 141 5.13 -17.78 7.05
CA TYR A 141 5.60 -17.09 8.25
C TYR A 141 4.63 -15.96 8.58
N TRP A 142 4.55 -15.62 9.86
CA TRP A 142 3.61 -14.61 10.37
C TRP A 142 4.37 -13.36 10.76
N PHE A 143 3.70 -12.22 10.66
CA PHE A 143 4.29 -10.98 11.08
C PHE A 143 3.30 -10.12 11.85
N VAL A 144 3.86 -9.27 12.68
CA VAL A 144 3.18 -8.17 13.36
C VAL A 144 3.91 -6.91 12.98
N VAL A 145 3.20 -5.92 12.49
CA VAL A 145 3.75 -4.60 12.24
C VAL A 145 3.05 -3.56 13.10
N ASN A 146 3.87 -2.76 13.80
CA ASN A 146 3.40 -1.56 14.47
C ASN A 146 3.83 -0.37 13.61
N TYR A 147 2.90 0.51 13.29
CA TYR A 147 3.14 1.62 12.39
C TYR A 147 2.23 2.80 12.72
N LEU A 148 2.56 3.95 12.16
CA LEU A 148 1.80 5.18 12.34
C LEU A 148 0.83 5.35 11.18
N LYS A 149 -0.47 5.37 11.46
CA LYS A 149 -1.49 5.67 10.43
C LYS A 149 -1.39 7.13 9.99
N SER A 150 -2.01 7.45 8.86
CA SER A 150 -2.07 8.81 8.32
C SER A 150 -2.69 9.83 9.29
N ASN A 151 -3.50 9.38 10.26
CA ASN A 151 -4.08 10.22 11.31
C ASN A 151 -3.21 10.29 12.58
N ASP A 152 -1.92 9.90 12.48
CA ASP A 152 -0.94 9.89 13.58
C ASP A 152 -1.31 8.95 14.75
N VAL A 153 -2.11 7.91 14.49
CA VAL A 153 -2.44 6.89 15.49
C VAL A 153 -1.53 5.67 15.30
N GLN A 154 -0.82 5.28 16.35
CA GLN A 154 -0.04 4.04 16.37
C GLN A 154 -0.99 2.85 16.26
N THR A 155 -0.71 1.96 15.30
CA THR A 155 -1.59 0.88 14.90
C THR A 155 -0.80 -0.40 14.77
N GLU A 156 -1.45 -1.53 15.07
CA GLU A 156 -0.89 -2.86 14.90
C GLU A 156 -1.67 -3.60 13.81
N PHE A 157 -0.94 -4.26 12.92
CA PHE A 157 -1.53 -5.13 11.91
C PHE A 157 -0.80 -6.48 11.91
N ARG A 158 -1.52 -7.58 11.72
CA ARG A 158 -1.02 -8.95 11.73
C ARG A 158 -1.47 -9.68 10.48
N SER A 159 -0.56 -10.41 9.85
CA SER A 159 -0.88 -11.30 8.74
C SER A 159 0.25 -12.31 8.54
N HIS A 160 0.27 -12.94 7.37
CA HIS A 160 1.30 -13.91 7.01
C HIS A 160 1.71 -13.73 5.56
N PHE A 161 2.85 -14.30 5.23
CA PHE A 161 3.44 -14.33 3.89
C PHE A 161 4.18 -15.64 3.70
N SER A 162 4.54 -15.96 2.47
CA SER A 162 5.22 -17.21 2.16
C SER A 162 6.69 -16.99 1.80
N LEU A 163 7.55 -17.84 2.30
CA LEU A 163 8.92 -18.01 1.79
C LEU A 163 8.87 -19.14 0.77
N ARG A 164 9.37 -18.88 -0.43
CA ARG A 164 9.43 -19.85 -1.54
C ARG A 164 10.85 -19.99 -2.04
N HIS A 165 11.18 -21.15 -2.53
CA HIS A 165 12.49 -21.40 -3.15
C HIS A 165 12.42 -21.34 -4.67
#